data_e03e990d311c3ef2cf8432137c02c02f
#
_entry.id   e03e990d311c3ef2cf8432137c02c02f
#
_cell.length_a   1.000
_cell.length_b   1.000
_cell.length_c   1.000
_cell.angle_alpha   90.00
_cell.angle_beta   90.00
_cell.angle_gamma   90.00
#
_symmetry.space_group_name_H-M   'P 1'
#
loop_
_entity.id
_entity.type
_entity.pdbx_description
1 polymer ?
#
loop_
_entity_poly.entity_id
_entity_poly.type
_entity_poly.pdbx_seq_one_letter_code
_entity_poly.pdbx_strand_id
1 'polypeptide(L)'
;MNSQGIKQFLMVALRYGNTMNLGSKRYDNAYGFTLSSLLSLRHIKAAGRSKNLLLHLLRQVEGYGTSAVSIMDDLKMVEAASRIDMTYIRAEIVRIKRTIDDISLFLEGGANTSSFSSCSPSVSSASDGKNNDFLVRFCKEAKEGYEVLLKHGVEVDTLEKMLFRRFILDTKKATLEEHLQFWSTFLLQHLRPALSQS
;
A
#
# COMPACT_ATOMS: atom_id res chain seq x y z
N MET A 1 -0.73 3.92 -8.77
CA MET A 1 -1.08 2.97 -9.85
C MET A 1 -1.16 3.69 -11.19
N ASN A 2 -0.05 3.80 -11.88
CA ASN A 2 -0.01 4.31 -13.25
C ASN A 2 0.10 3.18 -14.29
N SER A 3 -0.15 1.94 -13.88
CA SER A 3 -0.13 0.78 -14.77
C SER A 3 -1.12 0.95 -15.91
N GLN A 4 -0.59 1.08 -17.12
CA GLN A 4 -1.39 1.12 -18.33
C GLN A 4 -2.06 -0.24 -18.60
N GLY A 5 -1.37 -1.33 -18.26
CA GLY A 5 -1.86 -2.69 -18.43
C GLY A 5 -3.10 -2.97 -17.58
N ILE A 6 -3.07 -2.61 -16.30
CA ILE A 6 -4.24 -2.78 -15.42
C ILE A 6 -5.41 -1.93 -15.89
N LYS A 7 -5.16 -0.69 -16.35
CA LYS A 7 -6.24 0.16 -16.90
C LYS A 7 -6.89 -0.49 -18.12
N GLN A 8 -6.09 -0.98 -19.05
CA GLN A 8 -6.60 -1.64 -20.25
C GLN A 8 -7.36 -2.91 -19.91
N PHE A 9 -6.84 -3.73 -18.99
CA PHE A 9 -7.53 -4.91 -18.51
C PHE A 9 -8.91 -4.58 -17.92
N LEU A 10 -9.00 -3.58 -17.05
CA LEU A 10 -10.27 -3.16 -16.47
C LEU A 10 -11.25 -2.60 -17.50
N MET A 11 -10.76 -1.84 -18.49
CA MET A 11 -11.59 -1.36 -19.60
C MET A 11 -12.13 -2.50 -20.47
N VAL A 12 -11.28 -3.45 -20.81
CA VAL A 12 -11.69 -4.63 -21.60
C VAL A 12 -12.70 -5.46 -20.81
N ALA A 13 -12.48 -5.68 -19.51
CA ALA A 13 -13.42 -6.39 -18.64
C ALA A 13 -14.79 -5.70 -18.59
N LEU A 14 -14.82 -4.36 -18.44
CA LEU A 14 -16.06 -3.59 -18.45
C LEU A 14 -16.81 -3.70 -19.80
N ARG A 15 -16.08 -3.58 -20.90
CA ARG A 15 -16.66 -3.68 -22.25
C ARG A 15 -17.28 -5.05 -22.49
N TYR A 16 -16.60 -6.12 -22.11
CA TYR A 16 -17.14 -7.48 -22.21
C TYR A 16 -18.33 -7.69 -21.29
N GLY A 17 -18.27 -7.20 -20.05
CA GLY A 17 -19.39 -7.23 -19.12
C GLY A 17 -20.63 -6.56 -19.69
N ASN A 18 -20.50 -5.39 -20.28
CA ASN A 18 -21.60 -4.68 -20.93
C ASN A 18 -22.13 -5.44 -22.16
N THR A 19 -21.25 -5.99 -22.98
CA THR A 19 -21.66 -6.81 -24.13
C THR A 19 -22.43 -8.06 -23.70
N MET A 20 -22.00 -8.75 -22.64
CA MET A 20 -22.70 -9.94 -22.12
C MET A 20 -24.03 -9.60 -21.45
N ASN A 21 -24.17 -8.41 -20.92
CA ASN A 21 -25.38 -7.93 -20.26
C ASN A 21 -26.29 -7.08 -21.16
N LEU A 22 -26.01 -7.03 -22.46
CA LEU A 22 -26.79 -6.24 -23.41
C LEU A 22 -28.28 -6.63 -23.35
N GLY A 23 -29.12 -5.62 -23.18
CA GLY A 23 -30.58 -5.81 -23.03
C GLY A 23 -31.03 -6.21 -21.61
N SER A 24 -30.11 -6.33 -20.66
CA SER A 24 -30.45 -6.56 -19.25
C SER A 24 -31.06 -5.28 -18.65
N LYS A 25 -32.26 -5.36 -18.06
CA LYS A 25 -32.91 -4.22 -17.40
C LYS A 25 -32.09 -3.59 -16.26
N ARG A 26 -31.14 -4.32 -15.69
CA ARG A 26 -30.37 -3.90 -14.50
C ARG A 26 -28.91 -3.59 -14.77
N TYR A 27 -28.28 -4.27 -15.73
CA TYR A 27 -26.84 -4.26 -15.92
C TYR A 27 -26.40 -3.79 -17.31
N ASP A 28 -27.34 -3.35 -18.15
CA ASP A 28 -27.02 -2.80 -19.46
C ASP A 28 -26.31 -1.45 -19.31
N ASN A 29 -25.29 -1.21 -20.12
CA ASN A 29 -24.50 0.01 -20.15
C ASN A 29 -23.94 0.46 -18.78
N ALA A 30 -23.43 -0.48 -17.99
CA ALA A 30 -22.80 -0.17 -16.71
C ALA A 30 -21.55 0.71 -16.89
N TYR A 31 -21.43 1.76 -16.08
CA TYR A 31 -20.26 2.65 -16.07
C TYR A 31 -19.06 2.07 -15.31
N GLY A 32 -19.25 0.99 -14.61
CA GLY A 32 -18.22 0.31 -13.81
C GLY A 32 -18.72 -0.99 -13.19
N PHE A 33 -17.86 -1.65 -12.47
CA PHE A 33 -18.15 -2.88 -11.73
C PHE A 33 -17.38 -2.91 -10.41
N THR A 34 -17.83 -3.74 -9.48
CA THR A 34 -17.11 -3.91 -8.23
C THR A 34 -15.85 -4.74 -8.44
N LEU A 35 -14.76 -4.44 -7.72
CA LEU A 35 -13.53 -5.23 -7.82
C LEU A 35 -13.76 -6.71 -7.52
N SER A 36 -14.66 -7.03 -6.58
CA SER A 36 -15.04 -8.42 -6.28
C SER A 36 -15.55 -9.20 -7.49
N SER A 37 -16.16 -8.51 -8.47
CA SER A 37 -16.60 -9.13 -9.72
C SER A 37 -15.45 -9.71 -10.54
N LEU A 38 -14.22 -9.17 -10.39
CA LEU A 38 -13.04 -9.71 -11.07
C LEU A 38 -12.72 -11.14 -10.63
N LEU A 39 -12.96 -11.46 -9.36
CA LEU A 39 -12.72 -12.82 -8.84
C LEU A 39 -13.62 -13.85 -9.51
N SER A 40 -14.82 -13.44 -9.97
CA SER A 40 -15.77 -14.32 -10.64
C SER A 40 -15.36 -14.66 -12.08
N LEU A 41 -14.51 -13.86 -12.73
CA LEU A 41 -14.13 -14.06 -14.13
C LEU A 41 -13.49 -15.43 -14.41
N ARG A 42 -12.80 -16.00 -13.44
CA ARG A 42 -12.20 -17.34 -13.54
C ARG A 42 -13.25 -18.45 -13.62
N HIS A 43 -14.40 -18.25 -13.00
CA HIS A 43 -15.46 -19.25 -12.92
C HIS A 43 -16.44 -19.19 -14.10
N ILE A 44 -16.42 -18.09 -14.85
CA ILE A 44 -17.26 -17.93 -16.04
C ILE A 44 -16.59 -18.67 -17.21
N LYS A 45 -17.25 -19.70 -17.71
CA LYS A 45 -16.77 -20.46 -18.88
C LYS A 45 -17.38 -19.88 -20.16
N ALA A 46 -16.56 -19.75 -21.21
CA ALA A 46 -17.07 -19.43 -22.53
C ALA A 46 -17.84 -20.63 -23.09
N ALA A 47 -18.97 -20.37 -23.75
CA ALA A 47 -19.81 -21.43 -24.34
C ALA A 47 -18.99 -22.30 -25.29
N GLY A 48 -19.01 -23.61 -25.09
CA GLY A 48 -18.33 -24.59 -25.95
C GLY A 48 -16.79 -24.62 -25.83
N ARG A 49 -16.18 -23.94 -24.84
CA ARG A 49 -14.72 -23.93 -24.66
C ARG A 49 -14.33 -24.25 -23.21
N SER A 50 -13.22 -24.96 -23.03
CA SER A 50 -12.65 -25.26 -21.71
C SER A 50 -12.02 -24.03 -21.03
N LYS A 51 -11.87 -22.91 -21.76
CA LYS A 51 -11.19 -21.70 -21.30
C LYS A 51 -12.14 -20.76 -20.57
N ASN A 52 -11.68 -20.22 -19.45
CA ASN A 52 -12.44 -19.26 -18.65
C ASN A 52 -12.39 -17.83 -19.24
N LEU A 53 -13.33 -16.98 -18.82
CA LEU A 53 -13.44 -15.61 -19.29
C LEU A 53 -12.19 -14.78 -18.97
N LEU A 54 -11.55 -15.00 -17.83
CA LEU A 54 -10.33 -14.28 -17.43
C LEU A 54 -9.21 -14.46 -18.47
N LEU A 55 -8.95 -15.72 -18.89
CA LEU A 55 -7.93 -16.01 -19.90
C LEU A 55 -8.29 -15.38 -21.25
N HIS A 56 -9.57 -15.40 -21.61
CA HIS A 56 -10.02 -14.72 -22.84
C HIS A 56 -9.76 -13.21 -22.80
N LEU A 57 -10.07 -12.54 -21.68
CA LEU A 57 -9.82 -11.11 -21.50
C LEU A 57 -8.33 -10.76 -21.54
N LEU A 58 -7.47 -11.57 -20.93
CA LEU A 58 -6.02 -11.38 -20.99
C LEU A 58 -5.50 -11.42 -22.42
N ARG A 59 -5.95 -12.37 -23.23
CA ARG A 59 -5.58 -12.44 -24.68
C ARG A 59 -6.10 -11.24 -25.46
N GLN A 60 -7.28 -10.72 -25.13
CA GLN A 60 -7.79 -9.51 -25.76
C GLN A 60 -6.90 -8.30 -25.43
N VAL A 61 -6.44 -8.18 -24.19
CA VAL A 61 -5.53 -7.11 -23.77
C VAL A 61 -4.18 -7.21 -24.51
N GLU A 62 -3.68 -8.42 -24.75
CA GLU A 62 -2.48 -8.63 -25.57
C GLU A 62 -2.68 -8.13 -27.00
N GLY A 63 -3.86 -8.33 -27.58
CA GLY A 63 -4.23 -7.77 -28.89
C GLY A 63 -4.21 -6.24 -28.94
N TYR A 64 -4.31 -5.55 -27.81
CA TYR A 64 -4.14 -4.11 -27.70
C TYR A 64 -2.70 -3.66 -27.38
N GLY A 65 -1.72 -4.56 -27.50
CA GLY A 65 -0.30 -4.25 -27.31
C GLY A 65 0.18 -4.25 -25.85
N THR A 66 -0.63 -4.72 -24.91
CA THR A 66 -0.23 -4.87 -23.51
C THR A 66 -0.03 -6.33 -23.17
N SER A 67 1.20 -6.71 -22.83
CA SER A 67 1.50 -8.08 -22.41
C SER A 67 0.87 -8.39 -21.05
N ALA A 68 0.30 -9.58 -20.92
CA ALA A 68 -0.16 -10.10 -19.62
C ALA A 68 0.99 -10.20 -18.60
N VAL A 69 2.23 -10.40 -19.06
CA VAL A 69 3.42 -10.38 -18.20
C VAL A 69 3.64 -9.00 -17.59
N SER A 70 3.44 -7.91 -18.37
CA SER A 70 3.54 -6.55 -17.84
C SER A 70 2.52 -6.27 -16.73
N ILE A 71 1.29 -6.78 -16.86
CA ILE A 71 0.28 -6.68 -15.79
C ILE A 71 0.74 -7.41 -14.53
N MET A 72 1.36 -8.58 -14.68
CA MET A 72 1.89 -9.34 -13.56
C MET A 72 3.04 -8.62 -12.87
N ASP A 73 3.96 -8.01 -13.64
CA ASP A 73 5.10 -7.27 -13.08
C ASP A 73 4.62 -6.05 -12.28
N ASP A 74 3.65 -5.33 -12.80
CA ASP A 74 3.02 -4.22 -12.08
C ASP A 74 2.39 -4.67 -10.74
N LEU A 75 1.80 -5.86 -10.70
CA LEU A 75 1.15 -6.40 -9.51
C LEU A 75 2.13 -7.06 -8.52
N LYS A 76 3.35 -7.40 -8.90
CA LYS A 76 4.38 -7.91 -7.97
C LYS A 76 4.68 -6.92 -6.85
N MET A 77 4.75 -5.63 -7.18
CA MET A 77 4.94 -4.57 -6.19
C MET A 77 3.77 -4.49 -5.20
N VAL A 78 2.56 -4.77 -5.67
CA VAL A 78 1.36 -4.81 -4.82
C VAL A 78 1.41 -6.01 -3.88
N GLU A 79 1.91 -7.16 -4.33
CA GLU A 79 2.10 -8.34 -3.46
C GLU A 79 3.05 -8.02 -2.29
N ALA A 80 4.16 -7.34 -2.57
CA ALA A 80 5.09 -6.91 -1.52
C ALA A 80 4.43 -5.91 -0.56
N ALA A 81 3.72 -4.91 -1.11
CA ALA A 81 3.06 -3.87 -0.32
C ALA A 81 1.90 -4.42 0.54
N SER A 82 1.20 -5.47 0.09
CA SER A 82 0.08 -6.07 0.84
C SER A 82 0.50 -6.76 2.14
N ARG A 83 1.80 -6.98 2.34
CA ARG A 83 2.36 -7.58 3.56
C ARG A 83 2.74 -6.55 4.62
N ILE A 84 2.62 -5.27 4.30
CA ILE A 84 3.01 -4.17 5.17
C ILE A 84 1.81 -3.73 5.99
N ASP A 85 1.95 -3.73 7.30
CA ASP A 85 0.97 -3.18 8.24
C ASP A 85 1.20 -1.67 8.39
N MET A 86 0.40 -0.87 7.69
CA MET A 86 0.48 0.59 7.75
C MET A 86 0.06 1.15 9.11
N THR A 87 -0.82 0.48 9.83
CA THR A 87 -1.25 0.89 11.17
C THR A 87 -0.08 0.79 12.15
N TYR A 88 0.68 -0.31 12.07
CA TYR A 88 1.89 -0.49 12.85
C TYR A 88 2.94 0.58 12.52
N ILE A 89 3.20 0.83 11.24
CA ILE A 89 4.18 1.85 10.82
C ILE A 89 3.80 3.24 11.32
N ARG A 90 2.53 3.63 11.20
CA ARG A 90 2.04 4.92 11.71
C ARG A 90 2.24 5.04 13.23
N ALA A 91 1.96 3.97 13.97
CA ALA A 91 2.17 3.94 15.43
C ALA A 91 3.67 4.07 15.78
N GLU A 92 4.56 3.40 15.04
CA GLU A 92 6.01 3.51 15.25
C GLU A 92 6.56 4.91 14.95
N ILE A 93 6.06 5.58 13.91
CA ILE A 93 6.43 6.97 13.61
C ILE A 93 6.07 7.89 14.80
N VAL A 94 4.88 7.71 15.38
CA VAL A 94 4.47 8.47 16.58
C VAL A 94 5.37 8.15 17.78
N ARG A 95 5.74 6.87 17.96
CA ARG A 95 6.62 6.44 19.04
C ARG A 95 8.03 7.05 18.89
N ILE A 96 8.59 7.03 17.70
CA ILE A 96 9.89 7.64 17.39
C ILE A 96 9.86 9.14 17.77
N LYS A 97 8.81 9.86 17.39
CA LYS A 97 8.66 11.27 17.74
C LYS A 97 8.76 11.49 19.25
N ARG A 98 7.95 10.75 20.01
CA ARG A 98 7.94 10.87 21.48
C ARG A 98 9.32 10.63 22.07
N THR A 99 10.02 9.59 21.62
CA THR A 99 11.39 9.31 22.07
C THR A 99 12.36 10.45 21.79
N ILE A 100 12.28 11.05 20.59
CA ILE A 100 13.12 12.20 20.22
C ILE A 100 12.79 13.42 21.10
N ASP A 101 11.50 13.67 21.35
CA ASP A 101 11.03 14.78 22.19
C ASP A 101 11.48 14.58 23.65
N ASP A 102 11.39 13.35 24.19
CA ASP A 102 11.84 13.01 25.54
C ASP A 102 13.35 13.22 25.72
N ILE A 103 14.17 12.77 24.74
CA ILE A 103 15.62 12.97 24.78
C ILE A 103 15.95 14.46 24.64
N SER A 104 15.24 15.21 23.79
CA SER A 104 15.43 16.64 23.65
C SER A 104 15.13 17.39 24.95
N LEU A 105 14.02 17.05 25.60
CA LEU A 105 13.64 17.61 26.89
C LEU A 105 14.66 17.30 27.99
N PHE A 106 15.20 16.06 28.01
CA PHE A 106 16.26 15.68 28.94
C PHE A 106 17.52 16.54 28.75
N LEU A 107 17.92 16.79 27.49
CA LEU A 107 19.06 17.64 27.16
C LEU A 107 18.84 19.11 27.57
N GLU A 108 17.63 19.63 27.39
CA GLU A 108 17.27 21.01 27.76
C GLU A 108 17.08 21.15 29.28
N GLY A 109 16.50 20.12 29.95
CA GLY A 109 16.26 20.12 31.39
C GLY A 109 17.48 19.80 32.24
N GLY A 110 18.50 19.19 31.68
CA GLY A 110 19.75 18.85 32.36
C GLY A 110 20.58 20.07 32.81
N ALA A 111 20.19 21.28 32.39
CA ALA A 111 20.74 22.52 32.90
C ALA A 111 20.09 23.04 34.20
N ASN A 112 18.92 22.50 34.63
CA ASN A 112 18.14 23.09 35.73
C ASN A 112 17.38 22.11 36.65
N THR A 113 17.74 20.84 36.78
CA THR A 113 17.05 19.96 37.77
C THR A 113 17.98 19.25 38.74
N SER A 114 18.25 19.90 39.84
CA SER A 114 18.66 19.33 41.10
C SER A 114 17.50 18.64 41.86
N SER A 115 16.73 17.76 41.21
CA SER A 115 15.68 16.98 41.88
C SER A 115 15.31 15.68 41.18
N PHE A 116 16.31 14.82 40.93
CA PHE A 116 16.07 13.40 40.82
C PHE A 116 17.13 12.67 41.63
N SER A 117 16.95 12.79 42.98
CA SER A 117 17.71 12.08 43.96
C SER A 117 17.06 10.71 44.16
N SER A 118 17.64 9.69 43.63
CA SER A 118 17.84 8.35 44.19
C SER A 118 17.97 7.29 43.11
N CYS A 119 19.18 7.16 42.59
CA CYS A 119 19.85 5.94 42.19
C CYS A 119 21.24 6.35 41.68
N SER A 120 22.19 6.49 42.59
CA SER A 120 23.60 6.63 42.26
C SER A 120 24.20 5.27 41.98
N PRO A 121 25.01 5.15 40.92
CA PRO A 121 26.39 4.79 41.12
C PRO A 121 27.31 5.96 40.75
N SER A 122 28.21 6.24 41.66
CA SER A 122 29.32 7.16 41.54
C SER A 122 30.18 6.83 40.30
N VAL A 123 30.06 7.64 39.25
CA VAL A 123 30.99 7.64 38.12
C VAL A 123 31.49 9.05 37.92
N SER A 124 32.79 9.17 38.00
CA SER A 124 33.66 10.33 37.92
C SER A 124 33.33 11.34 36.83
N SER A 125 33.39 12.59 37.21
CA SER A 125 33.02 13.85 36.52
C SER A 125 33.91 14.34 35.36
N ALA A 126 34.43 13.41 34.52
CA ALA A 126 35.25 13.78 33.35
C ALA A 126 34.68 13.31 32.01
N SER A 127 33.58 12.59 31.99
CA SER A 127 32.94 12.04 30.77
C SER A 127 31.64 12.74 30.34
N ASP A 128 31.06 13.59 31.17
CA ASP A 128 29.73 14.18 30.94
C ASP A 128 29.68 15.13 29.72
N GLY A 129 30.74 15.90 29.45
CA GLY A 129 30.78 16.82 28.30
C GLY A 129 30.75 16.10 26.93
N LYS A 130 31.49 14.99 26.82
CA LYS A 130 31.55 14.23 25.55
C LYS A 130 30.26 13.45 25.29
N ASN A 131 29.63 12.95 26.33
CA ASN A 131 28.36 12.24 26.22
C ASN A 131 27.22 13.18 25.83
N ASN A 132 27.24 14.41 26.34
CA ASN A 132 26.25 15.42 26.02
C ASN A 132 26.37 15.89 24.57
N ASP A 133 27.59 16.11 24.07
CA ASP A 133 27.84 16.43 22.66
C ASP A 133 27.37 15.31 21.70
N PHE A 134 27.60 14.06 22.07
CA PHE A 134 27.12 12.92 21.30
C PHE A 134 25.58 12.89 21.24
N LEU A 135 24.92 13.06 22.38
CA LEU A 135 23.44 13.07 22.45
C LEU A 135 22.82 14.23 21.65
N VAL A 136 23.44 15.41 21.70
CA VAL A 136 23.00 16.58 20.93
C VAL A 136 23.09 16.31 19.44
N ARG A 137 24.21 15.72 18.98
CA ARG A 137 24.38 15.34 17.57
C ARG A 137 23.39 14.27 17.16
N PHE A 138 23.23 13.22 17.99
CA PHE A 138 22.27 12.16 17.76
C PHE A 138 20.85 12.70 17.63
N CYS A 139 20.41 13.59 18.53
CA CYS A 139 19.09 14.21 18.46
C CYS A 139 18.89 15.02 17.17
N LYS A 140 19.93 15.71 16.70
CA LYS A 140 19.85 16.46 15.45
C LYS A 140 19.65 15.51 14.26
N GLU A 141 20.49 14.49 14.13
CA GLU A 141 20.40 13.48 13.08
C GLU A 141 19.06 12.73 13.13
N ALA A 142 18.58 12.39 14.33
CA ALA A 142 17.29 11.73 14.54
C ALA A 142 16.11 12.62 14.12
N LYS A 143 16.15 13.93 14.41
CA LYS A 143 15.13 14.89 13.96
C LYS A 143 15.12 15.01 12.44
N GLU A 144 16.28 15.12 11.79
CA GLU A 144 16.38 15.16 10.33
C GLU A 144 15.83 13.88 9.69
N GLY A 145 16.18 12.71 10.22
CA GLY A 145 15.64 11.42 9.78
C GLY A 145 14.12 11.32 9.99
N TYR A 146 13.60 11.83 11.10
CA TYR A 146 12.18 11.86 11.38
C TYR A 146 11.40 12.74 10.40
N GLU A 147 11.94 13.91 10.02
CA GLU A 147 11.32 14.79 9.01
C GLU A 147 11.18 14.08 7.65
N VAL A 148 12.21 13.31 7.26
CA VAL A 148 12.15 12.49 6.03
C VAL A 148 11.05 11.44 6.12
N LEU A 149 10.91 10.75 7.27
CA LEU A 149 9.83 9.79 7.50
C LEU A 149 8.44 10.44 7.43
N LEU A 150 8.28 11.61 8.01
CA LEU A 150 7.02 12.37 7.94
C LEU A 150 6.66 12.72 6.49
N LYS A 151 7.63 13.17 5.71
CA LYS A 151 7.41 13.50 4.29
C LYS A 151 6.92 12.28 3.52
N HIS A 152 7.56 11.14 3.67
CA HIS A 152 7.09 9.89 3.05
C HIS A 152 5.72 9.46 3.56
N GLY A 153 5.42 9.64 4.83
CA GLY A 153 4.09 9.38 5.39
C GLY A 153 3.00 10.20 4.70
N VAL A 154 3.23 11.50 4.51
CA VAL A 154 2.28 12.39 3.80
C VAL A 154 2.12 11.99 2.33
N GLU A 155 3.21 11.57 1.67
CA GLU A 155 3.15 11.07 0.30
C GLU A 155 2.28 9.81 0.20
N VAL A 156 2.45 8.86 1.11
CA VAL A 156 1.63 7.63 1.18
C VAL A 156 0.16 7.97 1.42
N ASP A 157 -0.17 8.84 2.37
CA ASP A 157 -1.54 9.26 2.65
C ASP A 157 -2.19 9.96 1.44
N THR A 158 -1.42 10.71 0.69
CA THR A 158 -1.89 11.36 -0.54
C THR A 158 -2.19 10.32 -1.63
N LEU A 159 -1.30 9.36 -1.82
CA LEU A 159 -1.49 8.26 -2.78
C LEU A 159 -2.67 7.37 -2.39
N GLU A 160 -2.87 7.09 -1.10
CA GLU A 160 -4.03 6.36 -0.58
C GLU A 160 -5.35 7.07 -0.93
N LYS A 161 -5.43 8.38 -0.68
CA LYS A 161 -6.61 9.18 -1.05
C LYS A 161 -6.88 9.18 -2.55
N MET A 162 -5.81 9.27 -3.37
CA MET A 162 -5.95 9.19 -4.83
C MET A 162 -6.44 7.80 -5.28
N LEU A 163 -5.93 6.74 -4.66
CA LEU A 163 -6.34 5.36 -4.92
C LEU A 163 -7.83 5.17 -4.60
N PHE A 164 -8.28 5.60 -3.42
CA PHE A 164 -9.67 5.49 -2.99
C PHE A 164 -10.63 6.26 -3.90
N ARG A 165 -10.26 7.47 -4.31
CA ARG A 165 -11.04 8.24 -5.30
C ARG A 165 -11.16 7.50 -6.63
N ARG A 166 -10.08 6.88 -7.09
CA ARG A 166 -10.03 6.19 -8.39
C ARG A 166 -10.92 4.95 -8.43
N PHE A 167 -11.00 4.24 -7.32
CA PHE A 167 -11.82 3.03 -7.20
C PHE A 167 -13.19 3.28 -6.55
N ILE A 168 -13.51 4.56 -6.25
CA ILE A 168 -14.78 4.96 -5.60
C ILE A 168 -14.98 4.17 -4.29
N LEU A 169 -13.91 4.02 -3.52
CA LEU A 169 -13.94 3.32 -2.25
C LEU A 169 -14.43 4.25 -1.14
N ASP A 170 -15.30 3.72 -0.28
CA ASP A 170 -15.72 4.43 0.92
C ASP A 170 -14.58 4.39 1.95
N THR A 171 -13.95 5.54 2.20
CA THR A 171 -12.85 5.68 3.16
C THR A 171 -13.20 5.30 4.60
N LYS A 172 -14.49 5.19 4.92
CA LYS A 172 -14.95 4.74 6.25
C LYS A 172 -15.04 3.23 6.38
N LYS A 173 -15.10 2.51 5.26
CA LYS A 173 -15.33 1.06 5.23
C LYS A 173 -14.19 0.26 4.61
N ALA A 174 -13.37 0.88 3.78
CA ALA A 174 -12.28 0.24 3.10
C ALA A 174 -10.94 0.70 3.68
N THR A 175 -10.02 -0.22 3.90
CA THR A 175 -8.63 0.05 4.27
C THR A 175 -7.71 -0.12 3.09
N LEU A 176 -6.53 0.53 3.15
CA LEU A 176 -5.50 0.35 2.13
C LEU A 176 -5.04 -1.11 2.06
N GLU A 177 -4.89 -1.73 3.23
CA GLU A 177 -4.47 -3.12 3.36
C GLU A 177 -5.45 -4.08 2.67
N GLU A 178 -6.76 -3.92 2.90
CA GLU A 178 -7.79 -4.74 2.25
C GLU A 178 -7.76 -4.58 0.73
N HIS A 179 -7.54 -3.36 0.25
CA HIS A 179 -7.46 -3.09 -1.18
C HIS A 179 -6.19 -3.73 -1.81
N LEU A 180 -5.04 -3.61 -1.15
CA LEU A 180 -3.80 -4.24 -1.60
C LEU A 180 -3.90 -5.77 -1.52
N GLN A 181 -4.52 -6.31 -0.47
CA GLN A 181 -4.75 -7.74 -0.30
C GLN A 181 -5.66 -8.30 -1.40
N PHE A 182 -6.69 -7.56 -1.81
CA PHE A 182 -7.53 -7.93 -2.94
C PHE A 182 -6.68 -8.13 -4.21
N TRP A 183 -5.85 -7.15 -4.56
CA TRP A 183 -5.00 -7.23 -5.76
C TRP A 183 -3.95 -8.33 -5.67
N SER A 184 -3.36 -8.54 -4.49
CA SER A 184 -2.43 -9.63 -4.23
C SER A 184 -3.11 -10.99 -4.43
N THR A 185 -4.31 -11.17 -3.89
CA THR A 185 -5.12 -12.38 -4.07
C THR A 185 -5.47 -12.60 -5.54
N PHE A 186 -5.89 -11.55 -6.24
CA PHE A 186 -6.20 -11.60 -7.66
C PHE A 186 -4.99 -12.05 -8.49
N LEU A 187 -3.81 -11.50 -8.21
CA LEU A 187 -2.56 -11.90 -8.86
C LEU A 187 -2.26 -13.39 -8.62
N LEU A 188 -2.22 -13.81 -7.35
CA LEU A 188 -1.73 -15.13 -6.96
C LEU A 188 -2.70 -16.24 -7.34
N GLN A 189 -4.00 -16.04 -7.08
CA GLN A 189 -4.99 -17.10 -7.22
C GLN A 189 -5.68 -17.13 -8.59
N HIS A 190 -5.64 -16.02 -9.32
CA HIS A 190 -6.38 -15.91 -10.59
C HIS A 190 -5.45 -15.66 -11.79
N LEU A 191 -4.60 -14.65 -11.76
CA LEU A 191 -3.76 -14.31 -12.92
C LEU A 191 -2.64 -15.32 -13.17
N ARG A 192 -1.84 -15.64 -12.16
CA ARG A 192 -0.72 -16.60 -12.31
C ARG A 192 -1.19 -17.96 -12.83
N PRO A 193 -2.23 -18.61 -12.24
CA PRO A 193 -2.70 -19.89 -12.75
C PRO A 193 -3.33 -19.80 -14.14
N ALA A 194 -3.96 -18.67 -14.51
CA ALA A 194 -4.52 -18.49 -15.84
C ALA A 194 -3.45 -18.48 -16.93
N LEU A 195 -2.32 -17.83 -16.66
CA LEU A 195 -1.21 -17.73 -17.60
C LEU A 195 -0.38 -19.01 -17.70
N SER A 196 -0.33 -19.83 -16.65
CA SER A 196 0.36 -21.13 -16.73
C SER A 196 -0.43 -22.19 -17.52
N GLN A 197 -1.69 -21.91 -17.86
CA GLN A 197 -2.56 -22.78 -18.67
C GLN A 197 -2.68 -22.33 -20.15
N SER A 198 -1.98 -21.26 -20.52
CA SER A 198 -1.96 -20.72 -21.89
C SER A 198 -0.82 -21.28 -22.67
#